data_e53fedca8538fe0ffc070b2b8fd38896
#
_entry.id   e53fedca8538fe0ffc070b2b8fd38896
#
_cell.length_a   1.000
_cell.length_b   1.000
_cell.length_c   1.000
_cell.angle_alpha   90.00
_cell.angle_beta   90.00
_cell.angle_gamma   90.00
#
_symmetry.space_group_name_H-M   'P 1'
#
loop_
_entity.id
_entity.type
_entity.pdbx_description
1 polymer ?
#
loop_
_entity_poly.entity_id
_entity_poly.type
_entity_poly.pdbx_seq_one_letter_code
_entity_poly.pdbx_strand_id
1 'polypeptide(L)'
;SIRQTQVPGDPIRSLSLSKRPVEIEFDKETGSLTKYSYFSKNLISAPILPCFGRAVTDNDEGMLVDLSFDKEAKRMFATWRNPEIKATSFEDRQDGDTRIPVLTYRIAPDGVINVTLSVEDAGNLKAAPHFFRVGVEFAMPGEYSLIDFYGEGPFDSYCDRRSSTMMGHYTQSVIDQYDYTVVRPQESGTHCGLKWFSVLNPDGNGIRITSSAKEFSASA
;
A
#
# COMPACT_ATOMS: atom_id res chain seq x y z
N SER A 1 -19.12 13.18 11.23
CA SER A 1 -19.79 12.28 12.18
C SER A 1 -19.43 10.84 11.88
N ILE A 2 -19.06 10.11 12.91
CA ILE A 2 -18.79 8.68 12.83
C ILE A 2 -20.13 7.97 12.89
N ARG A 3 -20.49 7.24 11.86
CA ARG A 3 -21.69 6.42 11.84
C ARG A 3 -21.30 4.95 11.86
N GLN A 4 -21.92 4.20 12.76
CA GLN A 4 -21.90 2.77 12.75
C GLN A 4 -23.16 2.32 11.97
N THR A 5 -22.97 1.78 10.77
CA THR A 5 -24.10 1.29 9.97
C THR A 5 -24.48 -0.10 10.49
N GLN A 6 -25.64 -0.21 11.10
CA GLN A 6 -26.20 -1.48 11.55
C GLN A 6 -27.39 -1.80 10.65
N VAL A 7 -27.31 -2.91 9.93
CA VAL A 7 -28.47 -3.51 9.29
C VAL A 7 -29.14 -4.38 10.36
N PRO A 8 -30.47 -4.23 10.60
CA PRO A 8 -31.15 -5.05 11.61
C PRO A 8 -31.01 -6.54 11.29
N GLY A 9 -30.38 -7.29 12.21
CA GLY A 9 -30.22 -8.74 12.10
C GLY A 9 -28.85 -9.25 11.68
N ASP A 10 -27.93 -8.38 11.22
CA ASP A 10 -26.55 -8.78 10.91
C ASP A 10 -25.56 -8.32 12.00
N PRO A 11 -24.56 -9.14 12.36
CA PRO A 11 -23.45 -8.67 13.16
C PRO A 11 -22.78 -7.50 12.42
N ILE A 12 -22.41 -6.45 13.15
CA ILE A 12 -21.79 -5.26 12.58
C ILE A 12 -20.48 -5.68 11.93
N ARG A 13 -20.45 -5.77 10.58
CA ARG A 13 -19.31 -6.23 9.79
C ARG A 13 -18.38 -5.11 9.35
N SER A 14 -18.86 -3.85 9.35
CA SER A 14 -18.07 -2.73 8.87
C SER A 14 -18.04 -1.56 9.85
N LEU A 15 -16.94 -0.83 9.86
CA LEU A 15 -16.77 0.46 10.48
C LEU A 15 -16.75 1.51 9.38
N SER A 16 -17.73 2.41 9.40
CA SER A 16 -17.83 3.49 8.42
C SER A 16 -17.57 4.83 9.09
N LEU A 17 -16.66 5.60 8.50
CA LEU A 17 -16.35 6.96 8.87
C LEU A 17 -16.75 7.87 7.71
N SER A 18 -17.69 8.77 7.97
CA SER A 18 -18.12 9.73 6.96
C SER A 18 -18.02 11.14 7.48
N LYS A 19 -17.21 11.92 6.78
CA LYS A 19 -17.19 13.36 6.89
C LYS A 19 -17.13 13.90 5.47
N ARG A 20 -18.24 14.50 5.01
CA ARG A 20 -18.25 15.04 3.63
C ARG A 20 -17.00 15.88 3.38
N PRO A 21 -16.29 15.65 2.28
CA PRO A 21 -16.62 14.80 1.14
C PRO A 21 -16.04 13.36 1.21
N VAL A 22 -15.46 12.94 2.32
CA VAL A 22 -14.73 11.67 2.46
C VAL A 22 -15.58 10.60 3.13
N GLU A 23 -15.57 9.38 2.59
CA GLU A 23 -16.13 8.18 3.20
C GLU A 23 -15.06 7.09 3.28
N ILE A 24 -14.96 6.46 4.44
CA ILE A 24 -13.98 5.41 4.73
C ILE A 24 -14.71 4.25 5.39
N GLU A 25 -14.50 3.03 4.91
CA GLU A 25 -15.08 1.82 5.48
C GLU A 25 -13.99 0.77 5.72
N PHE A 26 -14.07 0.10 6.85
CA PHE A 26 -13.22 -1.02 7.23
C PHE A 26 -14.09 -2.25 7.50
N ASP A 27 -13.65 -3.38 7.00
CA ASP A 27 -14.18 -4.67 7.40
C ASP A 27 -13.71 -5.00 8.82
N LYS A 28 -14.62 -5.44 9.69
CA LYS A 28 -14.32 -5.71 11.12
C LYS A 28 -13.68 -7.07 11.36
N GLU A 29 -13.91 -8.01 10.47
CA GLU A 29 -13.37 -9.36 10.61
C GLU A 29 -11.92 -9.39 10.12
N THR A 30 -11.68 -8.72 8.98
CA THR A 30 -10.37 -8.74 8.33
C THR A 30 -9.51 -7.51 8.66
N GLY A 31 -10.09 -6.42 9.20
CA GLY A 31 -9.42 -5.14 9.40
C GLY A 31 -9.04 -4.42 8.12
N SER A 32 -9.48 -4.92 6.98
CA SER A 32 -9.15 -4.34 5.68
C SER A 32 -9.88 -3.04 5.42
N LEU A 33 -9.19 -2.07 4.82
CA LEU A 33 -9.80 -0.86 4.28
C LEU A 33 -10.55 -1.22 3.00
N THR A 34 -11.89 -1.28 3.06
CA THR A 34 -12.72 -1.75 1.94
C THR A 34 -13.25 -0.61 1.08
N LYS A 35 -13.28 0.61 1.61
CA LYS A 35 -13.71 1.79 0.89
C LYS A 35 -12.93 3.03 1.31
N TYR A 36 -12.47 3.77 0.34
CA TYR A 36 -11.97 5.12 0.49
C TYR A 36 -12.49 5.94 -0.69
N SER A 37 -13.42 6.84 -0.42
CA SER A 37 -14.05 7.63 -1.46
C SER A 37 -14.03 9.13 -1.17
N TYR A 38 -14.00 9.91 -2.24
CA TYR A 38 -14.06 11.36 -2.21
C TYR A 38 -15.17 11.84 -3.14
N PHE A 39 -16.11 12.62 -2.61
CA PHE A 39 -17.35 13.00 -3.33
C PHE A 39 -18.05 11.81 -4.00
N SER A 40 -18.20 10.71 -3.28
CA SER A 40 -18.82 9.46 -3.73
C SER A 40 -18.08 8.73 -4.88
N LYS A 41 -16.90 9.20 -5.30
CA LYS A 41 -16.01 8.48 -6.20
C LYS A 41 -15.07 7.59 -5.40
N ASN A 42 -15.08 6.31 -5.69
CA ASN A 42 -14.20 5.36 -5.01
C ASN A 42 -12.75 5.52 -5.53
N LEU A 43 -11.81 5.65 -4.61
CA LEU A 43 -10.40 5.84 -4.90
C LEU A 43 -9.61 4.53 -4.89
N ILE A 44 -10.15 3.48 -4.25
CA ILE A 44 -9.52 2.16 -4.17
C ILE A 44 -10.47 1.09 -4.69
N SER A 45 -9.94 0.09 -5.39
CA SER A 45 -10.68 -1.09 -5.86
C SER A 45 -10.25 -2.38 -5.16
N ALA A 46 -9.13 -2.35 -4.44
CA ALA A 46 -8.71 -3.41 -3.54
C ALA A 46 -8.14 -2.82 -2.24
N PRO A 47 -8.18 -3.57 -1.13
CA PRO A 47 -7.72 -3.11 0.17
C PRO A 47 -6.21 -2.84 0.19
N ILE A 48 -5.78 -2.04 1.16
CA ILE A 48 -4.35 -1.85 1.45
C ILE A 48 -3.83 -3.09 2.16
N LEU A 49 -2.79 -3.70 1.60
CA LEU A 49 -2.16 -4.92 2.12
C LEU A 49 -0.66 -4.69 2.33
N PRO A 50 -0.03 -5.41 3.29
CA PRO A 50 1.42 -5.46 3.37
C PRO A 50 2.01 -6.05 2.09
N CYS A 51 3.14 -5.49 1.64
CA CYS A 51 3.88 -5.98 0.48
C CYS A 51 5.34 -6.22 0.87
N PHE A 52 5.76 -7.48 0.85
CA PHE A 52 7.13 -7.90 1.16
C PHE A 52 7.85 -8.55 -0.02
N GLY A 53 7.10 -8.86 -1.06
CA GLY A 53 7.59 -9.50 -2.27
C GLY A 53 7.62 -8.55 -3.46
N ARG A 54 8.29 -9.00 -4.49
CA ARG A 54 8.24 -8.46 -5.85
C ARG A 54 8.26 -9.61 -6.84
N ALA A 55 7.97 -9.33 -8.10
CA ALA A 55 8.20 -10.29 -9.15
C ALA A 55 9.66 -10.77 -9.16
N VAL A 56 9.86 -12.06 -9.41
CA VAL A 56 11.20 -12.65 -9.50
C VAL A 56 11.92 -12.05 -10.69
N THR A 57 13.15 -11.59 -10.47
CA THR A 57 14.02 -11.08 -11.52
C THR A 57 15.04 -12.12 -11.94
N ASP A 58 15.76 -11.86 -13.03
CA ASP A 58 16.83 -12.72 -13.53
C ASP A 58 17.94 -13.00 -12.49
N ASN A 59 18.18 -12.05 -11.59
CA ASN A 59 19.18 -12.17 -10.53
C ASN A 59 18.73 -12.99 -9.31
N ASP A 60 17.46 -13.38 -9.25
CA ASP A 60 16.90 -14.17 -8.15
C ASP A 60 16.94 -15.68 -8.44
N GLU A 61 17.61 -16.11 -9.50
CA GLU A 61 17.69 -17.51 -9.91
C GLU A 61 18.24 -18.39 -8.76
N GLY A 62 17.44 -19.38 -8.35
CA GLY A 62 17.78 -20.26 -7.23
C GLY A 62 17.39 -19.76 -5.83
N MET A 63 16.83 -18.57 -5.69
CA MET A 63 16.21 -18.12 -4.45
C MET A 63 14.80 -18.71 -4.31
N LEU A 64 14.58 -19.51 -3.27
CA LEU A 64 13.24 -19.92 -2.86
C LEU A 64 12.57 -18.69 -2.22
N VAL A 65 11.74 -18.02 -3.00
CA VAL A 65 10.92 -16.92 -2.52
C VAL A 65 9.54 -17.49 -2.25
N ASP A 66 9.20 -17.66 -0.99
CA ASP A 66 7.81 -17.89 -0.63
C ASP A 66 7.10 -16.54 -0.59
N LEU A 67 6.26 -16.30 -1.60
CA LEU A 67 5.44 -15.11 -1.72
C LEU A 67 4.05 -15.30 -1.09
N SER A 68 3.78 -16.47 -0.54
CA SER A 68 2.49 -16.82 0.07
C SER A 68 2.39 -16.30 1.50
N PHE A 69 2.19 -15.00 1.67
CA PHE A 69 1.59 -14.50 2.89
C PHE A 69 0.06 -14.64 2.78
N ASP A 70 -0.56 -15.30 3.75
CA ASP A 70 -2.01 -15.27 3.88
C ASP A 70 -2.41 -13.82 4.13
N LYS A 71 -3.19 -13.28 3.19
CA LYS A 71 -3.59 -11.87 3.16
C LYS A 71 -4.82 -11.59 4.03
N GLU A 72 -5.25 -12.52 4.86
CA GLU A 72 -6.39 -12.33 5.74
C GLU A 72 -5.99 -11.70 7.08
N ALA A 73 -6.56 -10.55 7.37
CA ALA A 73 -6.36 -9.87 8.65
C ALA A 73 -7.27 -10.48 9.73
N LYS A 74 -6.71 -10.92 10.85
CA LYS A 74 -7.48 -11.64 11.88
C LYS A 74 -7.96 -10.80 13.06
N ARG A 75 -7.50 -9.57 13.22
CA ARG A 75 -7.93 -8.70 14.33
C ARG A 75 -8.03 -7.25 13.91
N MET A 76 -9.13 -6.62 14.29
CA MET A 76 -9.32 -5.19 14.16
C MET A 76 -9.64 -4.59 15.53
N PHE A 77 -8.94 -3.52 15.89
CA PHE A 77 -9.24 -2.71 17.06
C PHE A 77 -9.57 -1.29 16.63
N ALA A 78 -10.77 -0.84 16.91
CA ALA A 78 -11.18 0.55 16.67
C ALA A 78 -11.54 1.21 17.99
N THR A 79 -10.94 2.35 18.29
CA THR A 79 -11.34 3.17 19.41
C THR A 79 -11.96 4.48 18.93
N TRP A 80 -13.11 4.82 19.45
CA TRP A 80 -13.94 5.95 19.01
C TRP A 80 -13.37 7.35 19.29
N ARG A 81 -12.43 7.47 20.23
CA ARG A 81 -11.86 8.75 20.64
C ARG A 81 -10.63 9.16 19.85
N ASN A 82 -9.96 8.19 19.23
CA ASN A 82 -8.80 8.38 18.40
C ASN A 82 -8.90 7.30 17.32
N PRO A 83 -9.35 7.59 16.11
CA PRO A 83 -9.63 6.58 15.10
C PRO A 83 -8.34 5.93 14.62
N GLU A 84 -7.81 5.04 15.44
CA GLU A 84 -6.71 4.15 15.15
C GLU A 84 -7.28 2.76 14.95
N ILE A 85 -7.01 2.18 13.80
CA ILE A 85 -7.40 0.82 13.45
C ILE A 85 -6.14 0.03 13.24
N LYS A 86 -5.99 -1.08 13.94
CA LYS A 86 -4.89 -2.02 13.76
C LYS A 86 -5.42 -3.27 13.09
N ALA A 87 -4.87 -3.59 11.95
CA ALA A 87 -5.07 -4.86 11.28
C ALA A 87 -3.81 -5.71 11.46
N THR A 88 -3.99 -6.89 12.04
CA THR A 88 -2.94 -7.89 12.14
C THR A 88 -3.43 -9.12 11.42
N SER A 89 -2.67 -9.62 10.48
CA SER A 89 -2.95 -10.91 9.87
C SER A 89 -1.73 -11.80 9.99
N PHE A 90 -1.92 -13.08 9.67
CA PHE A 90 -0.85 -13.88 9.08
C PHE A 90 -0.62 -15.20 9.80
N GLU A 91 -1.27 -16.22 9.27
CA GLU A 91 -1.07 -17.59 9.73
C GLU A 91 -0.17 -18.42 8.80
N ASP A 92 -0.01 -18.03 7.54
CA ASP A 92 0.88 -18.77 6.64
C ASP A 92 2.30 -18.21 6.74
N ARG A 93 3.06 -18.83 7.61
CA ARG A 93 4.48 -18.57 7.79
C ARG A 93 5.23 -19.84 7.43
N GLN A 94 6.39 -19.65 6.80
CA GLN A 94 7.36 -20.74 6.76
C GLN A 94 7.67 -21.19 8.20
N ASP A 95 7.85 -22.48 8.40
CA ASP A 95 8.24 -23.03 9.70
C ASP A 95 9.42 -22.23 10.28
N GLY A 96 9.16 -21.59 11.42
CA GLY A 96 10.14 -20.79 12.15
C GLY A 96 10.12 -19.27 11.90
N ASP A 97 9.29 -18.74 10.99
CA ASP A 97 9.12 -17.29 10.86
C ASP A 97 8.17 -16.75 11.93
N THR A 98 8.68 -15.90 12.78
CA THR A 98 7.96 -15.30 13.93
C THR A 98 7.56 -13.85 13.71
N ARG A 99 7.81 -13.31 12.51
CA ARG A 99 7.51 -11.91 12.18
C ARG A 99 6.01 -11.71 11.94
N ILE A 100 5.45 -10.70 12.57
CA ILE A 100 4.03 -10.35 12.47
C ILE A 100 3.90 -8.96 11.86
N PRO A 101 3.48 -8.83 10.60
CA PRO A 101 3.14 -7.54 10.03
C PRO A 101 1.88 -6.96 10.70
N VAL A 102 1.94 -5.67 11.02
CA VAL A 102 0.84 -4.91 11.60
C VAL A 102 0.62 -3.65 10.79
N LEU A 103 -0.57 -3.51 10.19
CA LEU A 103 -1.01 -2.27 9.58
C LEU A 103 -1.80 -1.45 10.59
N THR A 104 -1.34 -0.24 10.85
CA THR A 104 -2.04 0.72 11.71
C THR A 104 -2.54 1.87 10.85
N TYR A 105 -3.84 2.13 10.91
CA TYR A 105 -4.49 3.23 10.22
C TYR A 105 -4.87 4.30 11.23
N ARG A 106 -4.48 5.55 10.97
CA ARG A 106 -4.94 6.72 11.73
C ARG A 106 -5.60 7.69 10.76
N ILE A 107 -6.85 8.02 11.03
CA ILE A 107 -7.67 8.85 10.18
C ILE A 107 -7.73 10.25 10.76
N ALA A 108 -7.19 11.21 10.02
CA ALA A 108 -7.23 12.60 10.41
C ALA A 108 -8.62 13.23 10.18
N PRO A 109 -8.94 14.33 10.86
CA PRO A 109 -10.25 14.99 10.73
C PRO A 109 -10.59 15.49 9.33
N ASP A 110 -9.60 15.70 8.48
CA ASP A 110 -9.73 16.11 7.07
C ASP A 110 -9.90 14.92 6.13
N GLY A 111 -9.82 13.68 6.63
CA GLY A 111 -9.97 12.46 5.86
C GLY A 111 -8.66 11.86 5.34
N VAL A 112 -7.52 12.46 5.67
CA VAL A 112 -6.21 11.86 5.37
C VAL A 112 -6.05 10.59 6.20
N ILE A 113 -5.60 9.53 5.54
CA ILE A 113 -5.29 8.26 6.20
C ILE A 113 -3.78 8.12 6.34
N ASN A 114 -3.31 8.07 7.58
CA ASN A 114 -1.92 7.70 7.86
C ASN A 114 -1.86 6.18 8.01
N VAL A 115 -1.09 5.52 7.16
CA VAL A 115 -0.87 4.08 7.18
C VAL A 115 0.54 3.82 7.69
N THR A 116 0.65 3.00 8.72
CA THR A 116 1.95 2.56 9.26
C THR A 116 2.01 1.05 9.16
N LEU A 117 3.01 0.53 8.45
CA LEU A 117 3.37 -0.87 8.48
C LEU A 117 4.51 -1.05 9.50
N SER A 118 4.28 -1.88 10.50
CA SER A 118 5.32 -2.36 11.41
C SER A 118 5.41 -3.87 11.34
N VAL A 119 6.59 -4.41 11.59
CA VAL A 119 6.82 -5.85 11.68
C VAL A 119 7.24 -6.14 13.11
N GLU A 120 6.35 -6.81 13.86
CA GLU A 120 6.63 -7.26 15.20
C GLU A 120 7.30 -8.65 15.12
N ASP A 121 8.28 -8.89 15.98
CA ASP A 121 8.94 -10.19 16.09
C ASP A 121 8.56 -10.85 17.41
N ALA A 122 7.95 -12.03 17.32
CA ALA A 122 7.59 -12.83 18.48
C ALA A 122 8.66 -13.88 18.84
N GLY A 123 9.81 -13.92 18.15
CA GLY A 123 10.82 -14.97 18.31
C GLY A 123 12.24 -14.58 17.88
N ASN A 124 12.91 -15.43 17.15
CA ASN A 124 14.32 -15.28 16.83
C ASN A 124 14.55 -14.83 15.38
N LEU A 125 14.80 -13.53 15.17
CA LEU A 125 15.10 -12.92 13.86
C LEU A 125 16.31 -13.52 13.11
N LYS A 126 17.20 -14.28 13.80
CA LYS A 126 18.46 -14.73 13.19
C LYS A 126 18.28 -15.78 12.09
N ALA A 127 17.13 -16.42 12.01
CA ALA A 127 16.85 -17.49 11.03
C ALA A 127 15.89 -17.06 9.91
N ALA A 128 15.28 -15.89 10.00
CA ALA A 128 14.30 -15.44 9.03
C ALA A 128 14.95 -14.93 7.74
N PRO A 129 14.46 -15.29 6.55
CA PRO A 129 14.93 -14.75 5.30
C PRO A 129 14.70 -13.23 5.23
N HIS A 130 15.53 -12.52 4.49
CA HIS A 130 15.34 -11.08 4.27
C HIS A 130 14.13 -10.83 3.37
N PHE A 131 13.39 -9.77 3.67
CA PHE A 131 12.36 -9.30 2.75
C PHE A 131 12.98 -8.66 1.50
N PHE A 132 12.41 -8.92 0.33
CA PHE A 132 12.82 -8.22 -0.90
C PHE A 132 12.42 -6.75 -0.87
N ARG A 133 11.30 -6.47 -0.21
CA ARG A 133 10.76 -5.13 -0.08
C ARG A 133 9.95 -5.04 1.22
N VAL A 134 9.81 -3.84 1.74
CA VAL A 134 8.90 -3.57 2.86
C VAL A 134 8.04 -2.38 2.47
N GLY A 135 6.76 -2.60 2.31
CA GLY A 135 5.83 -1.58 1.87
C GLY A 135 4.39 -2.01 1.96
N VAL A 136 3.53 -1.25 1.32
CA VAL A 136 2.11 -1.54 1.19
C VAL A 136 1.71 -1.49 -0.29
N GLU A 137 0.72 -2.28 -0.64
CA GLU A 137 0.11 -2.29 -1.97
C GLU A 137 -1.40 -2.11 -1.87
N PHE A 138 -2.00 -1.52 -2.88
CA PHE A 138 -3.45 -1.41 -3.04
C PHE A 138 -3.77 -1.20 -4.52
N ALA A 139 -5.01 -1.43 -4.92
CA ALA A 139 -5.44 -1.16 -6.28
C ALA A 139 -6.38 0.05 -6.34
N MET A 140 -6.30 0.77 -7.45
CA MET A 140 -7.21 1.86 -7.80
C MET A 140 -8.03 1.47 -9.04
N PRO A 141 -9.24 2.03 -9.23
CA PRO A 141 -9.97 1.85 -10.48
C PRO A 141 -9.16 2.31 -11.69
N GLY A 142 -9.34 1.65 -12.85
CA GLY A 142 -8.53 1.89 -14.05
C GLY A 142 -8.65 3.28 -14.67
N GLU A 143 -9.60 4.11 -14.21
CA GLU A 143 -9.69 5.52 -14.61
C GLU A 143 -8.54 6.37 -14.05
N TYR A 144 -7.85 5.90 -12.99
CA TYR A 144 -6.67 6.54 -12.41
C TYR A 144 -5.44 6.05 -13.16
N SER A 145 -5.18 6.64 -14.30
CA SER A 145 -4.19 6.19 -15.28
C SER A 145 -2.96 7.09 -15.42
N LEU A 146 -2.87 8.16 -14.63
CA LEU A 146 -1.76 9.10 -14.63
C LEU A 146 -1.02 9.04 -13.31
N ILE A 147 0.30 9.12 -13.37
CA ILE A 147 1.15 9.36 -12.19
C ILE A 147 1.71 10.79 -12.27
N ASP A 148 1.80 11.41 -11.10
CA ASP A 148 2.38 12.73 -10.91
C ASP A 148 3.23 12.69 -9.64
N PHE A 149 4.54 12.98 -9.76
CA PHE A 149 5.44 12.78 -8.63
C PHE A 149 6.61 13.77 -8.61
N TYR A 150 7.17 13.96 -7.44
CA TYR A 150 8.45 14.64 -7.25
C TYR A 150 9.45 13.65 -6.65
N GLY A 151 10.46 13.32 -7.44
CA GLY A 151 11.45 12.31 -7.13
C GLY A 151 12.44 12.11 -8.25
N GLU A 152 13.12 10.97 -8.25
CA GLU A 152 14.03 10.59 -9.31
C GLU A 152 13.26 10.08 -10.53
N GLY A 153 13.49 10.69 -11.68
CA GLY A 153 12.84 10.39 -12.95
C GLY A 153 13.62 10.99 -14.14
N PRO A 154 13.05 11.03 -15.35
CA PRO A 154 11.73 10.51 -15.74
C PRO A 154 11.64 8.99 -15.86
N PHE A 155 12.79 8.30 -16.00
CA PHE A 155 12.87 6.86 -16.10
C PHE A 155 12.74 6.20 -14.73
N ASP A 156 12.54 4.89 -14.72
CA ASP A 156 12.58 4.13 -13.47
C ASP A 156 13.95 4.30 -12.78
N SER A 157 13.95 4.26 -11.48
CA SER A 157 15.12 4.52 -10.65
C SER A 157 15.28 3.49 -9.55
N TYR A 158 15.12 2.20 -9.90
CA TYR A 158 15.35 1.12 -8.96
C TYR A 158 16.78 1.17 -8.39
N CYS A 159 17.02 0.54 -7.24
CA CYS A 159 18.23 0.74 -6.43
C CYS A 159 19.56 0.56 -7.20
N ASP A 160 19.57 -0.23 -8.25
CA ASP A 160 20.72 -0.51 -9.13
C ASP A 160 20.75 0.30 -10.44
N ARG A 161 19.74 1.14 -10.72
CA ARG A 161 19.57 1.89 -11.98
C ARG A 161 19.23 3.36 -11.76
N ARG A 162 19.95 4.06 -10.87
CA ARG A 162 19.66 5.46 -10.53
C ARG A 162 20.48 6.49 -11.31
N SER A 163 21.50 6.06 -12.05
CA SER A 163 22.45 6.98 -12.71
C SER A 163 21.87 7.75 -13.91
N SER A 164 20.74 7.27 -14.46
CA SER A 164 20.03 7.92 -15.59
C SER A 164 18.93 8.86 -15.16
N THR A 165 18.73 9.05 -13.86
CA THR A 165 17.62 9.83 -13.31
C THR A 165 18.07 11.10 -12.62
N MET A 166 17.18 12.07 -12.55
CA MET A 166 17.38 13.35 -11.86
C MET A 166 16.20 13.66 -10.96
N MET A 167 16.47 14.36 -9.87
CA MET A 167 15.39 14.91 -9.02
C MET A 167 14.59 15.95 -9.78
N GLY A 168 13.30 15.75 -9.89
CA GLY A 168 12.41 16.64 -10.61
C GLY A 168 10.93 16.33 -10.37
N HIS A 169 10.08 17.14 -10.98
CA HIS A 169 8.64 16.94 -11.04
C HIS A 169 8.29 16.32 -12.40
N TYR A 170 7.60 15.21 -12.36
CA TYR A 170 7.27 14.41 -13.54
C TYR A 170 5.79 14.01 -13.52
N THR A 171 5.20 14.01 -14.72
CA THR A 171 3.85 13.49 -14.97
C THR A 171 3.91 12.52 -16.13
N GLN A 172 3.38 11.31 -15.93
CA GLN A 172 3.47 10.22 -16.90
C GLN A 172 2.20 9.38 -16.88
N SER A 173 2.00 8.57 -17.92
CA SER A 173 0.95 7.55 -17.91
C SER A 173 1.40 6.31 -17.11
N VAL A 174 0.48 5.67 -16.40
CA VAL A 174 0.74 4.39 -15.72
C VAL A 174 1.23 3.34 -16.71
N ILE A 175 0.67 3.29 -17.92
CA ILE A 175 1.08 2.30 -18.92
C ILE A 175 2.51 2.48 -19.42
N ASP A 176 3.04 3.71 -19.36
CA ASP A 176 4.40 4.02 -19.80
C ASP A 176 5.46 3.63 -18.76
N GLN A 177 5.03 3.14 -17.59
CA GLN A 177 5.94 2.72 -16.53
C GLN A 177 6.59 1.36 -16.81
N TYR A 178 6.01 0.57 -17.70
CA TYR A 178 6.57 -0.74 -18.06
C TYR A 178 7.56 -0.61 -19.21
N ASP A 179 8.81 -1.05 -18.98
CA ASP A 179 9.85 -1.05 -20.01
C ASP A 179 9.83 -2.37 -20.82
N TYR A 180 9.26 -2.32 -22.03
CA TYR A 180 9.20 -3.44 -22.96
C TYR A 180 10.54 -3.78 -23.61
N THR A 181 11.57 -2.97 -23.44
CA THR A 181 12.89 -3.19 -24.06
C THR A 181 13.75 -4.17 -23.28
N VAL A 182 13.39 -4.46 -22.03
CA VAL A 182 14.13 -5.37 -21.16
C VAL A 182 13.77 -6.81 -21.52
N VAL A 183 14.75 -7.55 -22.05
CA VAL A 183 14.55 -8.92 -22.54
C VAL A 183 14.43 -9.95 -21.42
N ARG A 184 15.11 -9.71 -20.29
CA ARG A 184 15.07 -10.59 -19.12
C ARG A 184 14.20 -9.99 -18.01
N PRO A 185 13.56 -10.81 -17.15
CA PRO A 185 12.75 -10.29 -16.07
C PRO A 185 13.54 -9.34 -15.16
N GLN A 186 13.08 -8.10 -15.06
CA GLN A 186 13.66 -7.04 -14.22
C GLN A 186 12.54 -6.28 -13.52
N GLU A 187 12.88 -5.63 -12.42
CA GLU A 187 11.99 -4.64 -11.81
C GLU A 187 11.80 -3.46 -12.77
N SER A 188 10.57 -3.00 -12.93
CA SER A 188 10.22 -1.94 -13.86
C SER A 188 9.23 -0.96 -13.23
N GLY A 189 9.33 0.32 -13.59
CA GLY A 189 8.39 1.37 -13.17
C GLY A 189 8.53 1.86 -11.74
N THR A 190 9.54 1.43 -10.99
CA THR A 190 9.79 1.93 -9.64
C THR A 190 10.52 3.27 -9.68
N HIS A 191 10.00 4.27 -9.00
CA HIS A 191 10.63 5.56 -8.77
C HIS A 191 11.12 5.68 -7.33
N CYS A 192 12.39 6.03 -7.15
CA CYS A 192 13.05 6.24 -5.87
C CYS A 192 13.18 7.72 -5.50
N GLY A 193 13.66 8.00 -4.30
CA GLY A 193 13.91 9.37 -3.85
C GLY A 193 12.65 10.24 -3.78
N LEU A 194 11.47 9.61 -3.74
CA LEU A 194 10.19 10.30 -3.79
C LEU A 194 9.95 11.16 -2.55
N LYS A 195 9.47 12.38 -2.77
CA LYS A 195 8.91 13.25 -1.73
C LYS A 195 7.40 13.14 -1.67
N TRP A 196 6.77 12.92 -2.81
CA TRP A 196 5.37 12.57 -2.96
C TRP A 196 5.15 11.86 -4.30
N PHE A 197 4.09 11.05 -4.34
CA PHE A 197 3.65 10.28 -5.50
C PHE A 197 2.13 10.30 -5.56
N SER A 198 1.57 10.68 -6.69
CA SER A 198 0.12 10.75 -6.90
C SER A 198 -0.29 9.82 -8.03
N VAL A 199 -1.44 9.16 -7.87
CA VAL A 199 -2.11 8.44 -8.95
C VAL A 199 -3.43 9.16 -9.21
N LEU A 200 -3.62 9.65 -10.43
CA LEU A 200 -4.65 10.61 -10.80
C LEU A 200 -5.46 10.10 -12.01
N ASN A 201 -6.71 10.54 -12.08
CA ASN A 201 -7.49 10.47 -13.30
C ASN A 201 -7.19 11.70 -14.21
N PRO A 202 -7.69 11.74 -15.46
CA PRO A 202 -7.49 12.87 -16.37
C PRO A 202 -8.00 14.23 -15.85
N ASP A 203 -8.95 14.23 -14.91
CA ASP A 203 -9.47 15.44 -14.27
C ASP A 203 -8.57 15.94 -13.13
N GLY A 204 -7.47 15.24 -12.83
CA GLY A 204 -6.55 15.58 -11.76
C GLY A 204 -7.00 15.14 -10.35
N ASN A 205 -8.03 14.31 -10.25
CA ASN A 205 -8.48 13.74 -8.99
C ASN A 205 -7.81 12.38 -8.75
N GLY A 206 -7.51 12.05 -7.49
CA GLY A 206 -6.90 10.77 -7.14
C GLY A 206 -6.33 10.74 -5.73
N ILE A 207 -5.30 9.94 -5.54
CA ILE A 207 -4.61 9.79 -4.25
C ILE A 207 -3.19 10.35 -4.38
N ARG A 208 -2.80 11.18 -3.40
CA ARG A 208 -1.42 11.57 -3.19
C ARG A 208 -0.86 10.86 -1.98
N ILE A 209 0.28 10.23 -2.16
CA ILE A 209 1.03 9.50 -1.14
C ILE A 209 2.24 10.33 -0.75
N THR A 210 2.46 10.44 0.56
CA THR A 210 3.66 11.03 1.16
C THR A 210 4.17 10.10 2.24
N SER A 211 5.43 10.22 2.59
CA SER A 211 6.02 9.45 3.68
C SER A 211 6.54 10.38 4.78
N SER A 212 6.50 9.92 6.01
CA SER A 212 7.21 10.55 7.14
C SER A 212 8.73 10.30 7.08
N ALA A 213 9.18 9.34 6.29
CA ALA A 213 10.60 9.13 6.01
C ALA A 213 11.15 10.25 5.12
N LYS A 214 12.47 10.39 5.09
CA LYS A 214 13.16 11.37 4.25
C LYS A 214 12.81 11.21 2.76
N GLU A 215 12.64 9.98 2.33
CA GLU A 215 12.28 9.57 0.97
C GLU A 215 11.66 8.17 1.00
N PHE A 216 10.96 7.80 -0.06
CA PHE A 216 10.38 6.48 -0.27
C PHE A 216 10.45 6.11 -1.74
N SER A 217 10.02 4.91 -2.08
CA SER A 217 9.89 4.43 -3.46
C SER A 217 8.45 4.00 -3.73
N ALA A 218 7.98 4.19 -4.95
CA ALA A 218 6.67 3.75 -5.39
C ALA A 218 6.69 3.33 -6.87
N SER A 219 5.73 2.48 -7.23
CA SER A 219 5.39 2.09 -8.61
C SER A 219 3.87 2.05 -8.76
N ALA A 220 3.37 2.21 -9.98
CA ALA A 220 1.94 2.11 -10.31
C ALA A 220 1.72 1.28 -11.57
#